data_b47f497789cd41df2c3475b26a2fa0d7
#
_entry.id   b47f497789cd41df2c3475b26a2fa0d7
#
_cell.length_a   1.000
_cell.length_b   1.000
_cell.length_c   1.000
_cell.angle_alpha   90.00
_cell.angle_beta   90.00
_cell.angle_gamma   90.00
#
_symmetry.space_group_name_H-M   'P 1'
#
loop_
_entity.id
_entity.type
_entity.pdbx_description
1 polymer ?
#
loop_
_entity_poly.entity_id
_entity_poly.type
_entity_poly.pdbx_seq_one_letter_code
_entity_poly.pdbx_strand_id
1 'polypeptide(L)'
;RQYRHAAGEYLLELAAGTLEADEDPLEGARRELEEEIGVRADSIEKLAEFYVSPGFLTEKMHVFLATGLTEVGQKLEDDEILTIERHSFPALLEMVNRGDI
;
A
#
# COMPACT_ATOMS: atom_id res chain seq x y z
N ARG A 1 0.63 -6.68 -6.60
CA ARG A 1 -0.28 -7.84 -6.69
C ARG A 1 0.14 -8.89 -5.69
N GLN A 2 -0.78 -9.42 -4.94
CA GLN A 2 -0.53 -10.38 -3.87
C GLN A 2 -1.70 -11.35 -3.74
N TYR A 3 -1.40 -12.62 -3.41
CA TYR A 3 -2.46 -13.60 -3.09
C TYR A 3 -3.05 -13.30 -1.72
N ARG A 4 -4.37 -13.24 -1.64
CA ARG A 4 -5.11 -13.01 -0.39
C ARG A 4 -5.95 -14.22 -0.04
N HIS A 5 -5.59 -14.96 1.00
CA HIS A 5 -6.27 -16.16 1.45
C HIS A 5 -7.77 -15.96 1.72
N ALA A 6 -8.14 -14.85 2.34
CA ALA A 6 -9.54 -14.54 2.64
C ALA A 6 -10.39 -14.39 1.38
N ALA A 7 -9.82 -13.85 0.30
CA ALA A 7 -10.49 -13.70 -0.99
C ALA A 7 -10.34 -14.94 -1.87
N GLY A 8 -9.31 -15.76 -1.63
CA GLY A 8 -9.00 -16.93 -2.43
C GLY A 8 -8.41 -16.60 -3.80
N GLU A 9 -7.87 -15.41 -3.99
CA GLU A 9 -7.34 -14.96 -5.28
C GLU A 9 -6.23 -13.93 -5.14
N TYR A 10 -5.56 -13.65 -6.27
CA TYR A 10 -4.57 -12.57 -6.35
C TYR A 10 -5.27 -11.24 -6.54
N LEU A 11 -4.99 -10.28 -5.66
CA LEU A 11 -5.54 -8.94 -5.74
C LEU A 11 -4.46 -7.93 -6.12
N LEU A 12 -4.84 -6.95 -6.95
CA LEU A 12 -4.04 -5.78 -7.21
C LEU A 12 -4.43 -4.69 -6.21
N GLU A 13 -3.47 -4.26 -5.41
CA GLU A 13 -3.70 -3.33 -4.31
C GLU A 13 -2.63 -2.24 -4.30
N LEU A 14 -2.92 -1.14 -3.63
CA LEU A 14 -1.88 -0.17 -3.26
C LEU A 14 -0.98 -0.78 -2.20
N ALA A 15 0.26 -0.30 -2.11
CA ALA A 15 1.14 -0.68 -1.03
C ALA A 15 0.53 -0.29 0.31
N ALA A 16 0.49 -1.22 1.25
CA ALA A 16 -0.06 -1.00 2.58
C ALA A 16 0.61 -1.91 3.58
N GLY A 17 0.74 -1.45 4.81
CA GLY A 17 1.28 -2.23 5.90
C GLY A 17 0.66 -1.84 7.23
N THR A 18 0.89 -2.66 8.23
CA THR A 18 0.41 -2.44 9.58
C THR A 18 1.40 -1.58 10.36
N LEU A 19 0.89 -0.57 11.05
CA LEU A 19 1.71 0.26 11.95
C LEU A 19 2.23 -0.59 13.11
N GLU A 20 3.48 -0.37 13.46
CA GLU A 20 4.06 -0.90 14.69
C GLU A 20 3.55 -0.10 15.89
N ALA A 21 3.69 -0.66 17.10
CA ALA A 21 3.28 0.03 18.33
C ALA A 21 3.98 1.38 18.44
N ASP A 22 3.20 2.43 18.70
CA ASP A 22 3.67 3.82 18.85
C ASP A 22 4.36 4.41 17.61
N GLU A 23 4.22 3.78 16.45
CA GLU A 23 4.77 4.28 15.20
C GLU A 23 3.91 5.41 14.63
N ASP A 24 4.55 6.53 14.26
CA ASP A 24 3.89 7.60 13.53
C ASP A 24 3.42 7.11 12.15
N PRO A 25 2.17 7.37 11.72
CA PRO A 25 1.66 6.90 10.44
C PRO A 25 2.52 7.30 9.23
N LEU A 26 3.07 8.51 9.20
CA LEU A 26 3.95 8.96 8.12
C LEU A 26 5.24 8.12 8.05
N GLU A 27 5.85 7.87 9.20
CA GLU A 27 7.07 7.06 9.27
C GLU A 27 6.78 5.59 8.94
N GLY A 28 5.62 5.08 9.36
CA GLY A 28 5.16 3.75 8.96
C GLY A 28 4.97 3.62 7.46
N ALA A 29 4.37 4.61 6.83
CA ALA A 29 4.20 4.64 5.38
C ALA A 29 5.56 4.66 4.65
N ARG A 30 6.51 5.44 5.15
CA ARG A 30 7.87 5.51 4.61
C ARG A 30 8.57 4.16 4.70
N ARG A 31 8.49 3.51 5.85
CA ARG A 31 9.07 2.19 6.09
C ARG A 31 8.47 1.12 5.16
N GLU A 32 7.15 1.04 5.10
CA GLU A 32 6.45 0.07 4.25
C GLU A 32 6.73 0.29 2.76
N LEU A 33 6.86 1.54 2.34
CA LEU A 33 7.19 1.88 0.96
C LEU A 33 8.57 1.31 0.58
N GLU A 34 9.56 1.43 1.47
CA GLU A 34 10.89 0.85 1.25
C GLU A 34 10.85 -0.68 1.27
N GLU A 35 10.20 -1.27 2.27
CA GLU A 35 10.17 -2.73 2.46
C GLU A 35 9.41 -3.44 1.34
N GLU A 36 8.19 -3.00 1.03
CA GLU A 36 7.32 -3.67 0.07
C GLU A 36 7.58 -3.27 -1.38
N ILE A 37 7.78 -1.98 -1.64
CA ILE A 37 7.94 -1.45 -3.00
C ILE A 37 9.40 -1.26 -3.38
N GLY A 38 10.26 -1.11 -2.40
CA GLY A 38 11.69 -0.92 -2.63
C GLY A 38 12.03 0.45 -3.18
N VAL A 39 11.28 1.47 -2.77
CA VAL A 39 11.54 2.86 -3.17
C VAL A 39 11.56 3.79 -1.96
N ARG A 40 12.33 4.87 -2.11
CA ARG A 40 12.36 5.99 -1.17
C ARG A 40 11.73 7.20 -1.85
N ALA A 41 10.89 7.94 -1.13
CA ALA A 41 10.22 9.11 -1.65
C ALA A 41 10.87 10.40 -1.16
N ASP A 42 10.98 11.40 -2.03
CA ASP A 42 11.42 12.76 -1.64
C ASP A 42 10.32 13.46 -0.84
N SER A 43 9.07 13.18 -1.16
CA SER A 43 7.91 13.79 -0.50
C SER A 43 6.83 12.75 -0.23
N ILE A 44 6.25 12.80 0.97
CA ILE A 44 5.09 12.00 1.34
C ILE A 44 4.06 12.95 1.95
N GLU A 45 2.88 13.02 1.33
CA GLU A 45 1.81 13.93 1.69
C GLU A 45 0.57 13.15 2.11
N LYS A 46 -0.04 13.51 3.24
CA LYS A 46 -1.28 12.87 3.70
C LYS A 46 -2.45 13.29 2.82
N LEU A 47 -3.19 12.31 2.30
CA LEU A 47 -4.39 12.53 1.49
C LEU A 47 -5.67 12.31 2.27
N ALA A 48 -5.74 11.25 3.08
CA ALA A 48 -6.98 10.86 3.74
C ALA A 48 -6.72 10.00 4.98
N GLU A 49 -7.74 9.91 5.82
CA GLU A 49 -7.76 9.09 7.02
C GLU A 49 -9.21 8.64 7.24
N PHE A 50 -9.44 7.34 7.38
CA PHE A 50 -10.80 6.80 7.53
C PHE A 50 -10.78 5.43 8.21
N TYR A 51 -11.93 5.04 8.75
CA TYR A 51 -12.14 3.68 9.25
C TYR A 51 -12.51 2.76 8.10
N VAL A 52 -11.87 1.58 8.03
CA VAL A 52 -12.07 0.62 6.94
C VAL A 52 -13.43 -0.07 7.04
N SER A 53 -13.80 -0.52 8.23
CA SER A 53 -15.07 -1.21 8.44
C SER A 53 -15.55 -1.00 9.89
N PRO A 54 -16.09 0.19 10.22
CA PRO A 54 -16.39 0.57 11.60
C PRO A 54 -17.51 -0.25 12.24
N GLY A 55 -18.28 -1.02 11.44
CA GLY A 55 -19.32 -1.90 11.95
C GLY A 55 -18.78 -3.06 12.81
N PHE A 56 -17.54 -3.49 12.61
CA PHE A 56 -16.96 -4.60 13.35
C PHE A 56 -15.44 -4.55 13.51
N LEU A 57 -14.76 -3.58 12.92
CA LEU A 57 -13.31 -3.39 13.04
C LEU A 57 -12.99 -2.02 13.60
N THR A 58 -11.86 -1.93 14.28
CA THR A 58 -11.30 -0.66 14.76
C THR A 58 -10.19 -0.13 13.84
N GLU A 59 -9.93 -0.81 12.74
CA GLU A 59 -8.86 -0.46 11.80
C GLU A 59 -9.09 0.92 11.18
N LYS A 60 -8.07 1.76 11.31
CA LYS A 60 -8.03 3.10 10.73
C LYS A 60 -6.97 3.15 9.62
N MET A 61 -7.37 3.57 8.44
CA MET A 61 -6.50 3.68 7.28
C MET A 61 -5.97 5.10 7.15
N HIS A 62 -4.65 5.22 6.98
CA HIS A 62 -3.97 6.48 6.68
C HIS A 62 -3.44 6.39 5.24
N VAL A 63 -3.87 7.30 4.38
CA VAL A 63 -3.51 7.30 2.95
C VAL A 63 -2.56 8.45 2.66
N PHE A 64 -1.45 8.14 2.00
CA PHE A 64 -0.42 9.10 1.63
C PHE A 64 -0.12 9.06 0.14
N LEU A 65 0.30 10.21 -0.40
CA LEU A 65 0.85 10.32 -1.74
C LEU A 65 2.38 10.47 -1.64
N ALA A 66 3.11 9.53 -2.22
CA ALA A 66 4.56 9.56 -2.27
C ALA A 66 5.02 9.98 -3.67
N THR A 67 5.94 10.93 -3.75
CA THR A 67 6.49 11.45 -5.01
C THR A 67 8.00 11.59 -4.93
N GLY A 68 8.66 11.70 -6.09
CA GLY A 68 10.12 11.78 -6.17
C GLY A 68 10.74 10.46 -5.75
N LEU A 69 10.35 9.36 -6.41
CA LEU A 69 10.73 8.01 -6.01
C LEU A 69 12.12 7.62 -6.51
N THR A 70 12.92 7.01 -5.63
CA THR A 70 14.22 6.43 -5.94
C THR A 70 14.22 4.96 -5.54
N GLU A 71 14.64 4.07 -6.43
CA GLU A 71 14.72 2.64 -6.14
C GLU A 71 15.84 2.33 -5.15
N VAL A 72 15.50 1.58 -4.09
CA VAL A 72 16.45 1.15 -3.04
C VAL A 72 16.41 -0.36 -2.79
N GLY A 73 15.54 -1.09 -3.48
CA GLY A 73 15.39 -2.55 -3.37
C GLY A 73 14.39 -2.98 -2.29
N GLN A 74 13.57 -3.98 -2.62
CA GLN A 74 12.60 -4.58 -1.69
C GLN A 74 13.29 -5.30 -0.54
N LYS A 75 12.63 -5.29 0.63
CA LYS A 75 13.03 -6.02 1.83
C LYS A 75 11.79 -6.71 2.41
N LEU A 76 11.29 -7.71 1.68
CA LEU A 76 10.12 -8.48 2.10
C LEU A 76 10.46 -9.39 3.27
N GLU A 77 9.48 -9.64 4.14
CA GLU A 77 9.58 -10.69 5.15
C GLU A 77 9.54 -12.06 4.47
N ASP A 78 10.02 -13.11 5.14
CA ASP A 78 10.19 -14.46 4.55
C ASP A 78 8.88 -15.07 4.03
N ASP A 79 7.74 -14.70 4.61
CA ASP A 79 6.41 -15.16 4.22
C ASP A 79 5.68 -14.23 3.25
N GLU A 80 6.30 -13.10 2.89
CA GLU A 80 5.73 -12.15 1.95
C GLU A 80 6.11 -12.48 0.51
N ILE A 81 5.10 -12.65 -0.35
CA ILE A 81 5.27 -12.85 -1.79
C ILE A 81 4.36 -11.84 -2.50
N LEU A 82 4.95 -10.84 -3.12
CA LEU A 82 4.20 -9.86 -3.90
C LEU A 82 4.98 -9.39 -5.13
N THR A 83 4.25 -9.00 -6.16
CA THR A 83 4.81 -8.39 -7.37
C THR A 83 4.36 -6.95 -7.49
N ILE A 84 5.29 -6.10 -7.92
CA ILE A 84 5.04 -4.67 -8.14
C ILE A 84 4.61 -4.46 -9.58
N GLU A 85 3.50 -3.72 -9.76
CA GLU A 85 3.05 -3.28 -11.07
C GLU A 85 3.01 -1.76 -11.10
N ARG A 86 3.29 -1.20 -12.26
CA ARG A 86 3.24 0.26 -12.49
C ARG A 86 2.21 0.55 -13.57
N HIS A 87 1.30 1.45 -13.26
CA HIS A 87 0.21 1.84 -14.15
C HIS A 87 0.04 3.35 -14.17
N SER A 88 -0.40 3.89 -15.29
CA SER A 88 -0.80 5.29 -15.37
C SER A 88 -2.11 5.52 -14.60
N PHE A 89 -2.36 6.73 -14.13
CA PHE A 89 -3.62 7.04 -13.46
C PHE A 89 -4.85 6.78 -14.33
N PRO A 90 -4.89 7.16 -15.63
CA PRO A 90 -6.02 6.79 -16.48
C PRO A 90 -6.25 5.29 -16.57
N ALA A 91 -5.19 4.47 -16.67
CA ALA A 91 -5.29 3.03 -16.69
C ALA A 91 -5.86 2.47 -15.39
N LEU A 92 -5.43 3.01 -14.24
CA LEU A 92 -5.94 2.61 -12.92
C LEU A 92 -7.44 2.90 -12.79
N LEU A 93 -7.91 4.05 -13.26
CA LEU A 93 -9.34 4.38 -13.25
C LEU A 93 -10.16 3.39 -14.09
N GLU A 94 -9.67 2.99 -15.25
CA GLU A 94 -10.32 1.97 -16.06
C GLU A 94 -10.36 0.62 -15.34
N MET A 95 -9.28 0.24 -14.67
CA MET A 95 -9.20 -1.01 -13.91
C MET A 95 -10.18 -1.02 -12.75
N VAL A 96 -10.35 0.09 -12.04
CA VAL A 96 -11.36 0.25 -10.99
C VAL A 96 -12.77 0.09 -11.58
N ASN A 97 -13.05 0.75 -12.70
CA ASN A 97 -14.36 0.69 -13.35
C ASN A 97 -14.72 -0.71 -13.85
N ARG A 98 -13.73 -1.51 -14.25
CA ARG A 98 -13.92 -2.90 -14.68
C ARG A 98 -13.95 -3.90 -13.52
N GLY A 99 -13.57 -3.48 -12.31
CA GLY A 99 -13.47 -4.38 -11.17
C GLY A 99 -12.16 -5.19 -11.10
N ASP A 100 -11.10 -4.73 -11.77
CA ASP A 100 -9.78 -5.35 -11.73
C ASP A 100 -8.99 -4.96 -10.46
N ILE A 101 -9.45 -3.92 -9.78
CA ILE A 101 -8.91 -3.42 -8.51
C ILE A 101 -10.05 -3.31 -7.51
#